data_69d3055074e0e318f1c0883ebabe84f1
#
_entry.id   69d3055074e0e318f1c0883ebabe84f1
#
_cell.length_a   1.000
_cell.length_b   1.000
_cell.length_c   1.000
_cell.angle_alpha   90.00
_cell.angle_beta   90.00
_cell.angle_gamma   90.00
#
_symmetry.space_group_name_H-M   'P 1'
#
loop_
_entity.id
_entity.type
_entity.pdbx_description
1 polymer ?
#
loop_
_entity_poly.entity_id
_entity_poly.type
_entity_poly.pdbx_seq_one_letter_code
_entity_poly.pdbx_strand_id
1 'polypeptide(L)'
;VLKILASKDALFNADGNPQLLSSTAVLGQAIPFGGDYGISTNPESFAVEEYRIYFADRFRGAICRLSMDGITAISDQGMKDFFNDNLETASALVGSYDGKKNEYNLTIHSSTNPAFRKNVYTVSYSEGVKGWTSFKSWIKESGLSMSNEYYTFKNGDMYLHHPDQTDVSRNNFYGTQYTSSVSVLFNDFSGSVKLFKTINYEGTQAKEL
;
A
#
# COMPACT_ATOMS: atom_id res chain seq x y z
N VAL A 1 15.52 -9.18 -3.14
CA VAL A 1 14.82 -9.73 -1.95
C VAL A 1 15.24 -11.18 -1.75
N LEU A 2 15.54 -11.55 -0.52
CA LEU A 2 15.96 -12.89 -0.14
C LEU A 2 14.95 -13.49 0.85
N LYS A 3 14.61 -14.75 0.65
CA LYS A 3 13.94 -15.58 1.65
C LYS A 3 15.02 -16.31 2.46
N ILE A 4 15.09 -16.05 3.75
CA ILE A 4 15.97 -16.76 4.67
C ILE A 4 15.09 -17.65 5.54
N LEU A 5 15.32 -18.94 5.47
CA LEU A 5 14.60 -19.89 6.30
C LEU A 5 15.26 -19.90 7.68
N ALA A 6 14.47 -19.67 8.72
CA ALA A 6 14.89 -19.99 10.08
C ALA A 6 14.76 -21.51 10.21
N SER A 7 15.88 -22.23 10.13
CA SER A 7 15.84 -23.67 9.99
C SER A 7 15.72 -24.41 11.30
N LYS A 8 14.66 -25.20 11.37
CA LYS A 8 14.74 -26.54 12.01
C LYS A 8 14.50 -27.53 10.86
N ASP A 9 15.56 -27.97 10.22
CA ASP A 9 15.46 -29.06 9.25
C ASP A 9 15.19 -30.36 10.00
N ALA A 10 14.02 -30.94 9.77
CA ALA A 10 13.79 -32.32 10.11
C ALA A 10 14.43 -33.18 9.01
N LEU A 11 15.59 -33.76 9.28
CA LEU A 11 16.17 -34.81 8.45
C LEU A 11 15.46 -36.10 8.74
N PHE A 12 14.86 -36.71 7.72
CA PHE A 12 14.35 -38.05 7.77
C PHE A 12 15.48 -38.99 7.32
N ASN A 13 15.79 -39.98 8.15
CA ASN A 13 16.70 -41.04 7.72
C ASN A 13 15.96 -42.06 6.82
N ALA A 14 16.70 -42.98 6.20
CA ALA A 14 16.16 -43.93 5.25
C ALA A 14 15.03 -44.83 5.83
N ASP A 15 14.88 -44.91 7.14
CA ASP A 15 13.86 -45.68 7.85
C ASP A 15 12.62 -44.83 8.20
N GLY A 16 12.55 -43.59 7.75
CA GLY A 16 11.38 -42.70 7.93
C GLY A 16 11.22 -42.11 9.34
N ASN A 17 12.21 -42.33 10.24
CA ASN A 17 12.17 -41.73 11.58
C ASN A 17 12.69 -40.29 11.56
N PRO A 18 11.95 -39.31 12.12
CA PRO A 18 12.42 -37.94 12.21
C PRO A 18 13.58 -37.87 13.22
N GLN A 19 14.76 -37.50 12.77
CA GLN A 19 15.85 -37.08 13.64
C GLN A 19 15.92 -35.56 13.69
N LEU A 20 15.70 -34.99 14.85
CA LEU A 20 15.94 -33.57 15.11
C LEU A 20 17.45 -33.38 15.28
N LEU A 21 18.10 -32.95 14.21
CA LEU A 21 19.45 -32.39 14.31
C LEU A 21 19.31 -30.94 14.77
N SER A 22 19.81 -30.66 15.96
CA SER A 22 20.00 -29.29 16.42
C SER A 22 21.17 -28.69 15.63
N SER A 23 20.85 -27.92 14.61
CA SER A 23 21.84 -27.09 13.92
C SER A 23 22.22 -25.93 14.83
N THR A 24 23.52 -25.66 14.96
CA THR A 24 24.03 -24.44 15.59
C THR A 24 23.80 -23.20 14.75
N ALA A 25 23.39 -23.36 13.48
CA ALA A 25 23.02 -22.27 12.59
C ALA A 25 21.56 -21.88 12.81
N VAL A 26 21.34 -20.66 13.30
CA VAL A 26 20.00 -20.10 13.55
C VAL A 26 19.29 -19.77 12.24
N LEU A 27 20.04 -19.47 11.19
CA LEU A 27 19.54 -19.13 9.85
C LEU A 27 19.93 -20.21 8.87
N GLY A 28 18.97 -20.67 8.07
CA GLY A 28 19.17 -21.63 7.00
C GLY A 28 19.63 -20.95 5.69
N GLN A 29 19.46 -21.67 4.59
CA GLN A 29 19.86 -21.20 3.28
C GLN A 29 19.07 -19.95 2.87
N ALA A 30 19.77 -18.96 2.34
CA ALA A 30 19.17 -17.79 1.71
C ALA A 30 18.77 -18.13 0.26
N ILE A 31 17.51 -18.00 -0.07
CA ILE A 31 16.96 -18.26 -1.41
C ILE A 31 16.55 -16.91 -2.00
N PRO A 32 17.11 -16.47 -3.15
CA PRO A 32 16.70 -15.25 -3.80
C PRO A 32 15.31 -15.42 -4.45
N PHE A 33 14.49 -14.39 -4.36
CA PHE A 33 13.33 -14.25 -5.22
C PHE A 33 13.77 -13.75 -6.60
N GLY A 34 13.07 -14.18 -7.64
CA GLY A 34 13.29 -13.68 -8.99
C GLY A 34 12.95 -12.18 -9.10
N GLY A 35 13.65 -11.47 -9.99
CA GLY A 35 13.51 -10.05 -10.24
C GLY A 35 14.52 -9.18 -9.49
N ASP A 36 14.65 -7.94 -9.96
CA ASP A 36 15.68 -6.99 -9.51
C ASP A 36 15.17 -6.00 -8.45
N TYR A 37 13.95 -6.16 -7.94
CA TYR A 37 13.34 -5.24 -7.00
C TYR A 37 13.89 -5.38 -5.58
N GLY A 38 13.98 -4.25 -4.87
CA GLY A 38 14.39 -4.17 -3.48
C GLY A 38 13.75 -2.99 -2.76
N ILE A 39 13.76 -3.01 -1.42
CA ILE A 39 13.16 -1.94 -0.62
C ILE A 39 13.91 -0.61 -0.69
N SER A 40 15.08 -0.59 -1.33
CA SER A 40 15.97 0.55 -1.45
C SER A 40 16.34 1.19 -0.08
N THR A 41 16.32 2.51 0.04
CA THR A 41 16.70 3.25 1.26
C THR A 41 15.51 3.69 2.12
N ASN A 42 14.30 3.23 1.80
CA ASN A 42 13.07 3.63 2.46
C ASN A 42 12.35 2.44 3.11
N PRO A 43 12.91 1.85 4.18
CA PRO A 43 12.31 0.71 4.87
C PRO A 43 10.93 1.03 5.47
N GLU A 44 10.63 2.30 5.74
CA GLU A 44 9.35 2.77 6.27
C GLU A 44 8.19 2.57 5.27
N SER A 45 8.50 2.30 3.99
CA SER A 45 7.47 1.91 3.00
C SER A 45 6.92 0.51 3.21
N PHE A 46 7.59 -0.30 4.04
CA PHE A 46 7.24 -1.68 4.30
C PHE A 46 5.93 -1.82 5.06
N ALA A 47 5.06 -2.69 4.59
CA ALA A 47 3.86 -3.11 5.29
C ALA A 47 3.61 -4.61 5.06
N VAL A 48 3.04 -5.26 6.06
CA VAL A 48 2.74 -6.68 6.05
C VAL A 48 1.22 -6.88 6.15
N GLU A 49 0.71 -7.72 5.32
CA GLU A 49 -0.59 -8.35 5.43
C GLU A 49 -0.34 -9.86 5.64
N GLU A 50 -1.32 -10.60 6.08
CA GLU A 50 -1.19 -11.99 6.49
C GLU A 50 -0.36 -12.87 5.53
N TYR A 51 -0.55 -12.69 4.22
CA TYR A 51 0.08 -13.50 3.17
C TYR A 51 0.94 -12.70 2.20
N ARG A 52 1.03 -11.38 2.40
CA ARG A 52 1.67 -10.46 1.46
C ARG A 52 2.52 -9.42 2.17
N ILE A 53 3.51 -8.96 1.46
CA ILE A 53 4.38 -7.88 1.89
C ILE A 53 4.36 -6.81 0.81
N TYR A 54 4.25 -5.55 1.22
CA TYR A 54 4.30 -4.40 0.34
C TYR A 54 5.51 -3.54 0.67
N PHE A 55 6.18 -3.02 -0.35
CA PHE A 55 7.31 -2.11 -0.20
C PHE A 55 7.52 -1.28 -1.45
N ALA A 56 8.23 -0.17 -1.33
CA ALA A 56 8.59 0.70 -2.43
C ALA A 56 10.06 0.51 -2.82
N ASP A 57 10.31 0.33 -4.12
CA ASP A 57 11.63 0.45 -4.73
C ASP A 57 11.76 1.84 -5.36
N ARG A 58 12.32 2.76 -4.59
CA ARG A 58 12.49 4.15 -5.00
C ARG A 58 13.34 4.28 -6.26
N PHE A 59 14.44 3.52 -6.35
CA PHE A 59 15.39 3.63 -7.46
C PHE A 59 14.82 3.13 -8.79
N ARG A 60 13.84 2.23 -8.73
CA ARG A 60 13.17 1.70 -9.93
C ARG A 60 11.81 2.33 -10.17
N GLY A 61 11.40 3.29 -9.33
CA GLY A 61 10.09 3.93 -9.44
C GLY A 61 8.91 2.97 -9.28
N ALA A 62 9.09 1.88 -8.54
CA ALA A 62 8.12 0.80 -8.45
C ALA A 62 7.61 0.56 -7.03
N ILE A 63 6.34 0.26 -6.92
CA ILE A 63 5.75 -0.30 -5.70
C ILE A 63 5.57 -1.79 -5.91
N CYS A 64 6.10 -2.57 -4.98
CA CYS A 64 6.16 -4.02 -5.09
C CYS A 64 5.28 -4.70 -4.06
N ARG A 65 4.66 -5.78 -4.49
CA ARG A 65 4.00 -6.76 -3.64
C ARG A 65 4.75 -8.07 -3.72
N LEU A 66 5.16 -8.61 -2.60
CA LEU A 66 5.70 -9.96 -2.47
C LEU A 66 4.61 -10.89 -1.94
N SER A 67 4.38 -11.99 -2.63
CA SER A 67 3.47 -13.07 -2.22
C SER A 67 4.11 -14.43 -2.49
N MET A 68 3.34 -15.50 -2.36
CA MET A 68 3.80 -16.86 -2.71
C MET A 68 4.20 -16.96 -4.19
N ASP A 69 3.57 -16.17 -5.06
CA ASP A 69 3.83 -16.13 -6.51
C ASP A 69 5.10 -15.34 -6.87
N GLY A 70 5.79 -14.78 -5.87
CA GLY A 70 6.97 -13.94 -6.08
C GLY A 70 6.69 -12.46 -5.94
N ILE A 71 7.55 -11.63 -6.56
CA ILE A 71 7.48 -10.17 -6.52
C ILE A 71 6.72 -9.67 -7.75
N THR A 72 5.71 -8.85 -7.52
CA THR A 72 4.92 -8.18 -8.56
C THR A 72 4.99 -6.68 -8.37
N ALA A 73 5.30 -5.92 -9.44
CA ALA A 73 5.21 -4.47 -9.43
C ALA A 73 3.75 -4.04 -9.58
N ILE A 74 3.11 -3.68 -8.46
CA ILE A 74 1.71 -3.21 -8.45
C ILE A 74 1.56 -1.77 -8.93
N SER A 75 2.65 -1.00 -8.99
CA SER A 75 2.69 0.32 -9.62
C SER A 75 2.29 0.29 -11.09
N ASP A 76 2.55 -0.81 -11.80
CA ASP A 76 2.24 -0.96 -13.21
C ASP A 76 0.73 -1.06 -13.50
N GLN A 77 -0.07 -1.21 -12.45
CA GLN A 77 -1.53 -1.29 -12.56
C GLN A 77 -2.16 0.11 -12.67
N GLY A 78 -1.97 0.74 -13.81
CA GLY A 78 -2.60 2.01 -14.18
C GLY A 78 -1.94 3.28 -13.63
N MET A 79 -0.87 3.18 -12.83
CA MET A 79 -0.22 4.35 -12.22
C MET A 79 1.31 4.38 -12.39
N LYS A 80 1.84 3.71 -13.38
CA LYS A 80 3.28 3.57 -13.61
C LYS A 80 4.00 4.91 -13.71
N ASP A 81 3.51 5.80 -14.56
CA ASP A 81 4.12 7.11 -14.78
C ASP A 81 4.06 7.97 -13.52
N PHE A 82 2.91 7.95 -12.81
CA PHE A 82 2.78 8.64 -11.54
C PHE A 82 3.85 8.21 -10.52
N PHE A 83 4.09 6.91 -10.39
CA PHE A 83 5.09 6.42 -9.44
C PHE A 83 6.52 6.69 -9.90
N ASN A 84 6.82 6.56 -11.18
CA ASN A 84 8.13 6.94 -11.71
C ASN A 84 8.46 8.40 -11.40
N ASP A 85 7.53 9.31 -11.64
CA ASP A 85 7.74 10.75 -11.44
C ASP A 85 7.87 11.15 -9.96
N ASN A 86 7.16 10.46 -9.06
CA ASN A 86 7.08 10.86 -7.66
C ASN A 86 8.01 10.07 -6.72
N LEU A 87 8.37 8.83 -7.04
CA LEU A 87 9.23 8.02 -6.16
C LEU A 87 10.69 8.43 -6.27
N GLU A 88 11.20 8.75 -7.46
CA GLU A 88 12.60 9.15 -7.63
C GLU A 88 12.96 10.35 -6.76
N THR A 89 12.06 11.32 -6.69
CA THR A 89 12.25 12.58 -5.93
C THR A 89 11.76 12.51 -4.49
N ALA A 90 11.20 11.39 -4.05
CA ALA A 90 10.66 11.24 -2.71
C ALA A 90 11.73 11.38 -1.63
N SER A 91 11.45 12.20 -0.62
CA SER A 91 12.29 12.34 0.58
C SER A 91 11.99 11.28 1.63
N ALA A 92 10.74 10.82 1.72
CA ALA A 92 10.32 9.74 2.59
C ALA A 92 9.12 8.99 1.99
N LEU A 93 9.04 7.69 2.27
CA LEU A 93 7.98 6.80 1.83
C LEU A 93 7.47 6.04 3.05
N VAL A 94 6.21 6.24 3.42
CA VAL A 94 5.62 5.64 4.63
C VAL A 94 4.47 4.72 4.25
N GLY A 95 4.71 3.42 4.35
CA GLY A 95 3.75 2.36 4.10
C GLY A 95 2.95 2.00 5.36
N SER A 96 1.76 1.50 5.17
CA SER A 96 1.00 0.79 6.19
C SER A 96 -0.12 -0.01 5.55
N TYR A 97 -0.56 -1.06 6.22
CA TYR A 97 -1.69 -1.86 5.77
C TYR A 97 -2.90 -1.61 6.65
N ASP A 98 -4.03 -1.29 6.04
CA ASP A 98 -5.32 -1.13 6.70
C ASP A 98 -6.08 -2.45 6.61
N GLY A 99 -6.08 -3.23 7.69
CA GLY A 99 -6.76 -4.52 7.75
C GLY A 99 -8.29 -4.43 7.68
N LYS A 100 -8.88 -3.30 8.12
CA LYS A 100 -10.34 -3.10 8.09
C LYS A 100 -10.86 -2.87 6.66
N LYS A 101 -10.05 -2.23 5.80
CA LYS A 101 -10.39 -1.94 4.40
C LYS A 101 -9.67 -2.85 3.40
N ASN A 102 -8.72 -3.66 3.86
CA ASN A 102 -7.84 -4.47 3.01
C ASN A 102 -7.12 -3.62 1.95
N GLU A 103 -6.53 -2.52 2.40
CA GLU A 103 -5.81 -1.56 1.55
C GLU A 103 -4.38 -1.35 2.05
N TYR A 104 -3.42 -1.41 1.13
CA TYR A 104 -2.08 -0.88 1.38
C TYR A 104 -2.07 0.62 1.13
N ASN A 105 -1.70 1.39 2.13
CA ASN A 105 -1.64 2.85 2.10
C ASN A 105 -0.19 3.31 2.07
N LEU A 106 0.22 4.00 1.00
CA LEU A 106 1.54 4.58 0.86
C LEU A 106 1.47 6.11 0.87
N THR A 107 2.14 6.72 1.84
CA THR A 107 2.37 8.17 1.86
C THR A 107 3.72 8.48 1.23
N ILE A 108 3.72 9.30 0.19
CA ILE A 108 4.89 9.74 -0.57
C ILE A 108 5.14 11.20 -0.20
N HIS A 109 6.28 11.48 0.42
CA HIS A 109 6.74 12.85 0.68
C HIS A 109 7.67 13.26 -0.45
N SER A 110 7.27 14.26 -1.21
CA SER A 110 8.12 14.84 -2.25
C SER A 110 9.35 15.53 -1.67
N SER A 111 10.36 15.75 -2.51
CA SER A 111 11.62 16.40 -2.16
C SER A 111 11.41 17.73 -1.45
N THR A 112 12.34 18.06 -0.54
CA THR A 112 12.44 19.34 0.15
C THR A 112 12.89 20.50 -0.74
N ASN A 113 13.18 20.28 -2.03
CA ASN A 113 13.59 21.33 -2.95
C ASN A 113 12.40 22.26 -3.24
N PRO A 114 12.48 23.56 -2.86
CA PRO A 114 11.37 24.51 -3.05
C PRO A 114 11.04 24.79 -4.53
N ALA A 115 11.93 24.43 -5.47
CA ALA A 115 11.65 24.54 -6.90
C ALA A 115 10.67 23.45 -7.39
N PHE A 116 10.54 22.35 -6.68
CA PHE A 116 9.53 21.33 -6.93
C PHE A 116 8.40 21.52 -5.92
N ARG A 117 7.18 21.64 -6.39
CA ARG A 117 6.00 21.78 -5.50
C ARG A 117 6.06 20.70 -4.44
N LYS A 118 5.89 21.09 -3.18
CA LYS A 118 5.85 20.20 -2.02
C LYS A 118 4.57 19.36 -2.09
N ASN A 119 4.56 18.38 -2.97
CA ASN A 119 3.44 17.48 -3.14
C ASN A 119 3.63 16.30 -2.20
N VAL A 120 2.70 16.10 -1.30
CA VAL A 120 2.63 14.91 -0.47
C VAL A 120 1.35 14.19 -0.86
N TYR A 121 1.49 12.91 -1.17
CA TYR A 121 0.38 12.08 -1.59
C TYR A 121 0.24 10.89 -0.66
N THR A 122 -0.97 10.52 -0.32
CA THR A 122 -1.28 9.21 0.23
C THR A 122 -2.16 8.48 -0.76
N VAL A 123 -1.68 7.34 -1.26
CA VAL A 123 -2.38 6.50 -2.23
C VAL A 123 -2.70 5.15 -1.64
N SER A 124 -3.84 4.59 -2.01
CA SER A 124 -4.31 3.30 -1.50
C SER A 124 -4.44 2.28 -2.62
N TYR A 125 -3.88 1.11 -2.39
CA TYR A 125 -3.98 -0.06 -3.25
C TYR A 125 -4.87 -1.12 -2.61
N SER A 126 -5.79 -1.70 -3.36
CA SER A 126 -6.67 -2.79 -2.91
C SER A 126 -6.44 -4.06 -3.72
N GLU A 127 -6.22 -5.16 -3.02
CA GLU A 127 -6.11 -6.49 -3.64
C GLU A 127 -7.43 -6.95 -4.25
N GLY A 128 -8.57 -6.57 -3.66
CA GLY A 128 -9.88 -6.96 -4.16
C GLY A 128 -10.16 -6.41 -5.54
N VAL A 129 -9.70 -5.19 -5.81
CA VAL A 129 -9.84 -4.50 -7.10
C VAL A 129 -8.62 -4.73 -7.98
N LYS A 130 -7.51 -5.21 -7.41
CA LYS A 130 -6.19 -5.31 -8.06
C LYS A 130 -5.76 -3.99 -8.67
N GLY A 131 -5.90 -2.91 -7.94
CA GLY A 131 -5.62 -1.57 -8.44
C GLY A 131 -5.58 -0.51 -7.37
N TRP A 132 -5.16 0.69 -7.79
CA TRP A 132 -5.10 1.88 -6.96
C TRP A 132 -6.49 2.49 -6.86
N THR A 133 -7.04 2.56 -5.65
CA THR A 133 -8.44 2.91 -5.41
C THR A 133 -8.66 4.38 -5.17
N SER A 134 -7.74 5.06 -4.48
CA SER A 134 -7.93 6.46 -4.11
C SER A 134 -6.66 7.18 -3.71
N PHE A 135 -6.70 8.50 -3.86
CA PHE A 135 -5.81 9.44 -3.17
C PHE A 135 -6.50 9.84 -1.86
N LYS A 136 -5.82 9.63 -0.75
CA LYS A 136 -6.35 10.01 0.57
C LYS A 136 -5.93 11.44 0.91
N SER A 137 -6.80 12.18 1.58
CA SER A 137 -6.52 13.55 2.01
C SER A 137 -5.62 13.63 3.24
N TRP A 138 -5.50 12.54 3.98
CA TRP A 138 -4.65 12.48 5.18
C TRP A 138 -3.21 12.09 4.86
N ILE A 139 -2.29 12.66 5.62
CA ILE A 139 -0.85 12.40 5.51
C ILE A 139 -0.36 11.94 6.87
N LYS A 140 0.00 10.67 6.94
CA LYS A 140 0.46 10.03 8.17
C LYS A 140 1.98 10.09 8.34
N GLU A 141 2.43 10.05 9.58
CA GLU A 141 3.82 9.82 9.95
C GLU A 141 4.13 8.34 10.09
N SER A 142 3.16 7.56 10.53
CA SER A 142 3.18 6.10 10.60
C SER A 142 1.76 5.56 10.63
N GLY A 143 1.59 4.25 10.47
CA GLY A 143 0.28 3.61 10.59
C GLY A 143 0.40 2.12 10.84
N LEU A 144 -0.56 1.57 11.56
CA LEU A 144 -0.63 0.15 11.88
C LEU A 144 -2.08 -0.31 12.00
N SER A 145 -2.31 -1.59 11.75
CA SER A 145 -3.55 -2.27 12.10
C SER A 145 -3.38 -3.09 13.36
N MET A 146 -4.32 -2.93 14.28
CA MET A 146 -4.36 -3.67 15.55
C MET A 146 -5.82 -3.99 15.90
N SER A 147 -6.11 -5.23 16.26
CA SER A 147 -7.47 -5.67 16.66
C SER A 147 -8.55 -5.32 15.63
N ASN A 148 -8.25 -5.50 14.34
CA ASN A 148 -9.12 -5.17 13.21
C ASN A 148 -9.50 -3.68 13.09
N GLU A 149 -8.77 -2.81 13.76
CA GLU A 149 -8.87 -1.36 13.65
C GLU A 149 -7.59 -0.80 13.01
N TYR A 150 -7.72 0.30 12.29
CA TYR A 150 -6.60 0.96 11.64
C TYR A 150 -6.28 2.30 12.32
N TYR A 151 -5.03 2.44 12.72
CA TYR A 151 -4.53 3.62 13.43
C TYR A 151 -3.43 4.29 12.63
N THR A 152 -3.41 5.61 12.66
CA THR A 152 -2.31 6.42 12.12
C THR A 152 -1.80 7.40 13.16
N PHE A 153 -0.56 7.84 12.98
CA PHE A 153 0.08 8.80 13.85
C PHE A 153 0.32 10.12 13.12
N LYS A 154 0.06 11.21 13.82
CA LYS A 154 0.28 12.56 13.31
C LYS A 154 0.57 13.53 14.46
N ASN A 155 1.71 14.23 14.39
CA ASN A 155 2.16 15.21 15.39
C ASN A 155 2.25 14.64 16.82
N GLY A 156 2.59 13.36 16.95
CA GLY A 156 2.66 12.66 18.24
C GLY A 156 1.33 12.09 18.76
N ASP A 157 0.22 12.37 18.09
CA ASP A 157 -1.09 11.82 18.44
C ASP A 157 -1.44 10.59 17.61
N MET A 158 -2.24 9.70 18.21
CA MET A 158 -2.78 8.49 17.56
C MET A 158 -4.24 8.72 17.17
N TYR A 159 -4.57 8.41 15.93
CA TYR A 159 -5.91 8.58 15.36
C TYR A 159 -6.46 7.26 14.86
N LEU A 160 -7.70 6.94 15.30
CA LEU A 160 -8.44 5.80 14.78
C LEU A 160 -9.13 6.18 13.47
N HIS A 161 -8.94 5.34 12.44
CA HIS A 161 -9.63 5.46 11.17
C HIS A 161 -10.87 4.56 11.12
N HIS A 162 -11.86 4.99 10.35
CA HIS A 162 -13.10 4.24 10.12
C HIS A 162 -13.84 3.80 11.40
N PRO A 163 -14.00 4.70 12.39
CA PRO A 163 -14.80 4.35 13.57
C PRO A 163 -16.25 4.07 13.18
N ASP A 164 -16.86 3.09 13.83
CA ASP A 164 -18.25 2.70 13.56
C ASP A 164 -19.27 3.61 14.29
N GLN A 165 -18.81 4.68 14.90
CA GLN A 165 -19.63 5.66 15.61
C GLN A 165 -20.43 6.52 14.63
N THR A 166 -21.68 6.83 14.99
CA THR A 166 -22.63 7.57 14.14
C THR A 166 -22.44 9.08 14.18
N ASP A 167 -21.76 9.60 15.22
CA ASP A 167 -21.55 11.02 15.47
C ASP A 167 -20.22 11.57 14.90
N VAL A 168 -19.46 10.74 14.20
CA VAL A 168 -18.19 11.15 13.60
C VAL A 168 -18.41 11.72 12.20
N SER A 169 -17.93 12.94 11.98
CA SER A 169 -17.95 13.56 10.64
C SER A 169 -17.08 12.80 9.64
N ARG A 170 -17.67 12.42 8.52
CA ARG A 170 -16.92 11.76 7.42
C ARG A 170 -15.96 12.73 6.76
N ASN A 171 -14.83 12.19 6.26
CA ASN A 171 -13.75 12.95 5.66
C ASN A 171 -13.12 14.01 6.59
N ASN A 172 -13.30 13.86 7.90
CA ASN A 172 -12.56 14.64 8.88
C ASN A 172 -11.31 13.85 9.29
N PHE A 173 -10.14 14.35 8.96
CA PHE A 173 -8.87 13.72 9.28
C PHE A 173 -7.99 14.67 10.05
N TYR A 174 -7.51 14.26 11.21
CA TYR A 174 -6.66 15.06 12.09
C TYR A 174 -7.25 16.44 12.41
N GLY A 175 -8.57 16.51 12.64
CA GLY A 175 -9.28 17.73 12.93
C GLY A 175 -9.58 18.62 11.71
N THR A 176 -9.21 18.22 10.51
CA THR A 176 -9.48 18.98 9.28
C THR A 176 -10.54 18.28 8.44
N GLN A 177 -11.56 19.04 8.04
CA GLN A 177 -12.63 18.56 7.16
C GLN A 177 -12.21 18.65 5.69
N TYR A 178 -12.34 17.55 4.97
CA TYR A 178 -12.03 17.47 3.53
C TYR A 178 -13.28 17.14 2.72
N THR A 179 -13.23 17.46 1.42
CA THR A 179 -14.25 17.06 0.45
C THR A 179 -13.83 15.79 -0.28
N SER A 180 -14.80 14.95 -0.64
CA SER A 180 -14.58 13.83 -1.54
C SER A 180 -14.91 14.23 -2.96
N SER A 181 -14.09 13.81 -3.92
CA SER A 181 -14.32 14.03 -5.33
C SER A 181 -13.99 12.78 -6.14
N VAL A 182 -14.72 12.59 -7.22
CA VAL A 182 -14.47 11.55 -8.22
C VAL A 182 -14.38 12.23 -9.58
N SER A 183 -13.28 11.97 -10.29
CA SER A 183 -13.12 12.40 -11.68
C SER A 183 -13.22 11.18 -12.58
N VAL A 184 -14.21 11.18 -13.48
CA VAL A 184 -14.48 10.05 -14.37
C VAL A 184 -14.27 10.49 -15.82
N LEU A 185 -13.51 9.69 -16.58
CA LEU A 185 -13.32 9.88 -17.98
C LEU A 185 -14.35 9.03 -18.77
N PHE A 186 -15.32 9.69 -19.38
CA PHE A 186 -16.28 9.06 -20.27
C PHE A 186 -15.76 9.15 -21.71
N ASN A 187 -15.05 8.16 -22.17
CA ASN A 187 -14.48 8.11 -23.51
C ASN A 187 -14.70 6.76 -24.19
N ASP A 188 -15.89 6.21 -24.06
CA ASP A 188 -16.29 5.03 -24.82
C ASP A 188 -16.46 5.41 -26.31
N PHE A 189 -15.85 4.66 -27.25
CA PHE A 189 -15.79 4.97 -28.68
C PHE A 189 -15.22 6.36 -29.00
N SER A 190 -13.91 6.57 -28.77
CA SER A 190 -13.22 7.86 -28.89
C SER A 190 -13.38 8.60 -30.21
N GLY A 191 -13.66 7.92 -31.32
CA GLY A 191 -13.88 8.49 -32.66
C GLY A 191 -15.30 8.99 -32.95
N SER A 192 -16.26 8.89 -32.01
CA SER A 192 -17.65 9.30 -32.23
C SER A 192 -18.03 10.54 -31.44
N VAL A 193 -18.89 11.36 -32.03
CA VAL A 193 -19.53 12.50 -31.35
C VAL A 193 -20.51 11.98 -30.31
N LYS A 194 -20.39 12.46 -29.07
CA LYS A 194 -21.21 12.04 -27.92
C LYS A 194 -22.02 13.19 -27.38
N LEU A 195 -23.25 12.91 -26.99
CA LEU A 195 -24.10 13.83 -26.25
C LEU A 195 -24.55 13.16 -24.95
N PHE A 196 -24.03 13.64 -23.81
CA PHE A 196 -24.44 13.19 -22.48
C PHE A 196 -25.73 13.94 -22.08
N LYS A 197 -26.82 13.21 -21.86
CA LYS A 197 -28.13 13.79 -21.50
C LYS A 197 -28.42 13.67 -20.01
N THR A 198 -27.90 12.64 -19.33
CA THR A 198 -28.19 12.34 -17.95
C THR A 198 -26.97 11.73 -17.29
N ILE A 199 -26.84 11.98 -15.98
CA ILE A 199 -25.90 11.30 -15.09
C ILE A 199 -26.73 10.56 -14.06
N ASN A 200 -26.51 9.25 -13.91
CA ASN A 200 -27.06 8.46 -12.83
C ASN A 200 -25.95 8.18 -11.79
N TYR A 201 -26.27 8.36 -10.54
CA TYR A 201 -25.40 8.02 -9.43
C TYR A 201 -26.07 6.94 -8.57
N GLU A 202 -25.44 5.80 -8.49
CA GLU A 202 -25.85 4.71 -7.62
C GLU A 202 -24.87 4.59 -6.45
N GLY A 203 -25.38 4.65 -5.24
CA GLY A 203 -24.57 4.57 -4.01
C GLY A 203 -25.33 3.91 -2.89
N THR A 204 -24.60 3.43 -1.90
CA THR A 204 -25.18 2.82 -0.68
C THR A 204 -25.72 3.84 0.31
N GLN A 205 -25.56 5.13 0.04
CA GLN A 205 -26.00 6.23 0.91
C GLN A 205 -26.84 7.20 0.10
N ALA A 206 -28.01 7.56 0.64
CA ALA A 206 -28.79 8.69 0.17
C ALA A 206 -27.96 9.98 0.33
N LYS A 207 -27.86 10.77 -0.74
CA LYS A 207 -27.42 12.17 -0.65
C LYS A 207 -28.67 13.02 -0.59
N GLU A 208 -28.78 13.85 0.43
CA GLU A 208 -29.64 15.02 0.35
C GLU A 208 -28.98 16.02 -0.62
N LEU A 209 -29.71 16.45 -1.62
CA LEU A 209 -29.31 17.47 -2.59
C LEU A 209 -29.65 18.85 -2.03
#